data_b23f0a302ebc5ace8d435395a9f1dd95
#
_entry.id   b23f0a302ebc5ace8d435395a9f1dd95
#
_cell.length_a   1.000
_cell.length_b   1.000
_cell.length_c   1.000
_cell.angle_alpha   90.00
_cell.angle_beta   90.00
_cell.angle_gamma   90.00
#
_symmetry.space_group_name_H-M   'P 1'
#
loop_
_entity.id
_entity.type
_entity.pdbx_description
1 polymer ?
#
loop_
_entity_poly.entity_id
_entity_poly.type
_entity_poly.pdbx_seq_one_letter_code
_entity_poly.pdbx_strand_id
1 'polypeptide(L)'
;MFFASDNQGPVPEAVLEALCVANQGYAASYGADAITLDVVSKIQTLFEAPDAAVYLAATGTAANTLALACLCPPWATIYCSPVAHIQEDECNAPEFFTGGAKLNLVGSYDKLTPDALEQALLGT
;
A
#
# COMPACT_ATOMS: atom_id res chain seq x y z
N MET A 1 20.95 -14.43 -12.80
CA MET A 1 20.35 -13.82 -11.61
C MET A 1 19.61 -12.57 -12.09
N PHE A 2 18.32 -12.44 -11.77
CA PHE A 2 17.48 -11.34 -12.22
C PHE A 2 17.25 -10.40 -11.05
N PHE A 3 17.65 -9.15 -11.18
CA PHE A 3 17.50 -8.12 -10.14
C PHE A 3 16.59 -6.94 -10.55
N ALA A 4 15.90 -7.09 -11.68
CA ALA A 4 15.07 -6.00 -12.20
C ALA A 4 13.78 -5.81 -11.38
N SER A 5 13.18 -6.89 -10.90
CA SER A 5 11.97 -6.84 -10.08
C SER A 5 11.79 -8.16 -9.31
N ASP A 6 11.25 -8.07 -8.11
CA ASP A 6 10.89 -9.21 -7.27
C ASP A 6 9.74 -10.04 -7.84
N ASN A 7 8.88 -9.44 -8.67
CA ASN A 7 7.74 -10.11 -9.31
C ASN A 7 8.09 -10.88 -10.60
N GLN A 8 9.36 -10.97 -10.97
CA GLN A 8 9.82 -11.74 -12.14
C GLN A 8 10.15 -13.20 -11.79
N GLY A 9 10.26 -13.53 -10.52
CA GLY A 9 10.58 -14.86 -10.06
C GLY A 9 9.37 -15.80 -10.04
N PRO A 10 9.62 -17.12 -10.02
CA PRO A 10 8.56 -18.09 -9.77
C PRO A 10 8.04 -17.97 -8.34
N VAL A 11 6.79 -18.36 -8.14
CA VAL A 11 6.20 -18.47 -6.80
C VAL A 11 6.99 -19.53 -6.00
N PRO A 12 7.38 -19.26 -4.75
CA PRO A 12 8.02 -20.24 -3.88
C PRO A 12 7.15 -21.50 -3.72
N GLU A 13 7.78 -22.68 -3.71
CA GLU A 13 7.07 -23.97 -3.64
C GLU A 13 6.15 -24.06 -2.41
N ALA A 14 6.61 -23.60 -1.25
CA ALA A 14 5.81 -23.58 -0.03
C ALA A 14 4.51 -22.73 -0.15
N VAL A 15 4.50 -21.70 -1.00
CA VAL A 15 3.28 -20.89 -1.27
C VAL A 15 2.32 -21.68 -2.15
N LEU A 16 2.83 -22.41 -3.16
CA LEU A 16 1.99 -23.26 -4.00
C LEU A 16 1.39 -24.42 -3.20
N GLU A 17 2.15 -25.04 -2.32
CA GLU A 17 1.65 -26.07 -1.40
C GLU A 17 0.55 -25.51 -0.49
N ALA A 18 0.75 -24.33 0.10
CA ALA A 18 -0.23 -23.67 0.94
C ALA A 18 -1.53 -23.36 0.17
N LEU A 19 -1.43 -22.93 -1.09
CA LEU A 19 -2.59 -22.72 -1.97
C LEU A 19 -3.35 -24.02 -2.23
N CYS A 20 -2.64 -25.14 -2.49
CA CYS A 20 -3.26 -26.46 -2.66
C CYS A 20 -4.01 -26.92 -1.41
N VAL A 21 -3.45 -26.68 -0.23
CA VAL A 21 -4.10 -27.01 1.05
C VAL A 21 -5.33 -26.11 1.28
N ALA A 22 -5.21 -24.83 1.03
CA ALA A 22 -6.30 -23.84 1.21
C ALA A 22 -7.47 -24.09 0.22
N ASN A 23 -7.19 -24.65 -0.95
CA ASN A 23 -8.18 -24.89 -2.00
C ASN A 23 -8.99 -26.19 -1.77
N GLN A 24 -9.22 -26.59 -0.53
CA GLN A 24 -9.99 -27.79 -0.21
C GLN A 24 -11.31 -27.43 0.46
N GLY A 25 -12.39 -27.94 -0.10
CA GLY A 25 -13.74 -27.74 0.42
C GLY A 25 -14.33 -26.37 0.12
N TYR A 26 -15.29 -25.99 0.95
CA TYR A 26 -15.99 -24.71 0.84
C TYR A 26 -15.61 -23.80 2.00
N ALA A 27 -15.41 -22.52 1.71
CA ALA A 27 -15.12 -21.50 2.70
C ALA A 27 -16.14 -20.34 2.57
N ALA A 28 -16.31 -19.58 3.65
CA ALA A 28 -17.12 -18.38 3.62
C ALA A 28 -16.48 -17.33 2.69
N SER A 29 -17.33 -16.59 1.97
CA SER A 29 -16.89 -15.54 1.05
C SER A 29 -16.69 -14.20 1.79
N TYR A 30 -16.15 -13.20 1.05
CA TYR A 30 -16.00 -11.82 1.50
C TYR A 30 -15.12 -11.63 2.74
N GLY A 31 -14.07 -12.45 2.87
CA GLY A 31 -13.12 -12.35 3.99
C GLY A 31 -13.62 -12.91 5.32
N ALA A 32 -14.73 -13.66 5.32
CA ALA A 32 -15.26 -14.31 6.52
C ALA A 32 -14.70 -15.73 6.73
N ASP A 33 -13.75 -16.16 5.91
CA ASP A 33 -13.09 -17.45 6.03
C ASP A 33 -12.01 -17.45 7.12
N ALA A 34 -11.70 -18.64 7.63
CA ALA A 34 -10.75 -18.80 8.74
C ALA A 34 -9.32 -18.35 8.39
N ILE A 35 -8.91 -18.47 7.12
CA ILE A 35 -7.56 -18.07 6.68
C ILE A 35 -7.44 -16.55 6.72
N THR A 36 -8.42 -15.83 6.21
CA THR A 36 -8.46 -14.36 6.26
C THR A 36 -8.44 -13.86 7.71
N LEU A 37 -9.22 -14.45 8.59
CA LEU A 37 -9.23 -14.09 10.01
C LEU A 37 -7.87 -14.34 10.69
N ASP A 38 -7.20 -15.44 10.38
CA ASP A 38 -5.86 -15.75 10.88
C ASP A 38 -4.81 -14.75 10.36
N VAL A 39 -4.88 -14.36 9.08
CA VAL A 39 -3.99 -13.33 8.50
C VAL A 39 -4.19 -12.00 9.21
N VAL A 40 -5.42 -11.56 9.42
CA VAL A 40 -5.73 -10.32 10.16
C VAL A 40 -5.11 -10.36 11.55
N SER A 41 -5.31 -11.44 12.31
CA SER A 41 -4.74 -11.61 13.65
C SER A 41 -3.20 -11.59 13.65
N LYS A 42 -2.57 -12.22 12.67
CA LYS A 42 -1.10 -12.20 12.52
C LYS A 42 -0.57 -10.80 12.23
N ILE A 43 -1.24 -10.05 11.35
CA ILE A 43 -0.86 -8.67 11.03
C ILE A 43 -1.01 -7.78 12.27
N GLN A 44 -2.12 -7.87 12.99
CA GLN A 44 -2.34 -7.14 14.24
C GLN A 44 -1.25 -7.44 15.27
N THR A 45 -0.86 -8.70 15.40
CA THR A 45 0.21 -9.13 16.31
C THR A 45 1.58 -8.58 15.87
N LEU A 46 1.89 -8.68 14.58
CA LEU A 46 3.16 -8.22 14.01
C LEU A 46 3.38 -6.70 14.23
N PHE A 47 2.32 -5.92 14.11
CA PHE A 47 2.36 -4.46 14.29
C PHE A 47 2.03 -4.01 15.71
N GLU A 48 1.86 -4.93 16.66
CA GLU A 48 1.50 -4.64 18.06
C GLU A 48 0.24 -3.74 18.16
N ALA A 49 -0.70 -3.94 17.25
CA ALA A 49 -1.91 -3.13 17.07
C ALA A 49 -3.18 -4.01 17.08
N PRO A 50 -3.59 -4.55 18.25
CA PRO A 50 -4.68 -5.54 18.33
C PRO A 50 -6.04 -4.99 17.86
N ASP A 51 -6.24 -3.68 17.94
CA ASP A 51 -7.49 -3.01 17.54
C ASP A 51 -7.44 -2.44 16.12
N ALA A 52 -6.35 -2.65 15.36
CA ALA A 52 -6.23 -2.13 14.01
C ALA A 52 -7.20 -2.85 13.06
N ALA A 53 -7.90 -2.09 12.24
CA ALA A 53 -8.64 -2.63 11.11
C ALA A 53 -7.66 -3.00 9.99
N VAL A 54 -7.74 -4.25 9.51
CA VAL A 54 -6.85 -4.77 8.46
C VAL A 54 -7.67 -5.05 7.21
N TYR A 55 -7.27 -4.45 6.10
CA TYR A 55 -7.89 -4.65 4.79
C TYR A 55 -6.86 -5.18 3.80
N LEU A 56 -7.21 -6.25 3.09
CA LEU A 56 -6.38 -6.83 2.05
C LEU A 56 -6.70 -6.16 0.72
N ALA A 57 -5.67 -5.68 0.03
CA ALA A 57 -5.78 -5.06 -1.29
C ALA A 57 -5.07 -5.93 -2.35
N ALA A 58 -5.58 -5.93 -3.58
CA ALA A 58 -5.03 -6.75 -4.65
C ALA A 58 -3.69 -6.25 -5.20
N THR A 59 -3.40 -4.95 -5.05
CA THR A 59 -2.15 -4.32 -5.52
C THR A 59 -1.66 -3.26 -4.55
N GLY A 60 -0.37 -2.92 -4.64
CA GLY A 60 0.21 -1.80 -3.89
C GLY A 60 -0.45 -0.46 -4.21
N THR A 61 -0.75 -0.22 -5.49
CA THR A 61 -1.48 0.98 -5.93
C THR A 61 -2.84 1.10 -5.25
N ALA A 62 -3.60 0.00 -5.16
CA ALA A 62 -4.88 0.00 -4.44
C ALA A 62 -4.69 0.29 -2.95
N ALA A 63 -3.68 -0.30 -2.32
CA ALA A 63 -3.38 -0.06 -0.90
C ALA A 63 -3.00 1.40 -0.64
N ASN A 64 -2.07 1.96 -1.42
CA ASN A 64 -1.66 3.36 -1.32
C ASN A 64 -2.82 4.31 -1.51
N THR A 65 -3.59 4.10 -2.56
CA THR A 65 -4.72 4.95 -2.94
C THR A 65 -5.82 4.95 -1.87
N LEU A 66 -6.19 3.79 -1.36
CA LEU A 66 -7.19 3.68 -0.29
C LEU A 66 -6.69 4.30 1.02
N ALA A 67 -5.42 4.09 1.38
CA ALA A 67 -4.83 4.70 2.56
C ALA A 67 -4.84 6.23 2.46
N LEU A 68 -4.41 6.78 1.33
CA LEU A 68 -4.42 8.22 1.09
C LEU A 68 -5.85 8.80 1.08
N ALA A 69 -6.81 8.10 0.46
CA ALA A 69 -8.21 8.51 0.47
C ALA A 69 -8.83 8.53 1.87
N CYS A 70 -8.37 7.66 2.78
CA CYS A 70 -8.81 7.70 4.18
C CYS A 70 -8.19 8.86 4.97
N LEU A 71 -7.01 9.33 4.58
CA LEU A 71 -6.25 10.33 5.32
C LEU A 71 -6.41 11.76 4.78
N CYS A 72 -6.72 11.91 3.50
CA CYS A 72 -6.68 13.18 2.78
C CYS A 72 -8.05 13.61 2.27
N PRO A 73 -8.57 14.76 2.69
CA PRO A 73 -9.70 15.38 2.01
C PRO A 73 -9.28 15.91 0.62
N PRO A 74 -10.24 16.19 -0.30
CA PRO A 74 -9.95 16.61 -1.68
C PRO A 74 -9.07 17.85 -1.85
N TRP A 75 -9.03 18.71 -0.85
CA TRP A 75 -8.22 19.94 -0.84
C TRP A 75 -6.88 19.80 -0.13
N ALA A 76 -6.50 18.59 0.30
CA ALA A 76 -5.24 18.35 0.96
C ALA A 76 -4.06 18.33 -0.02
N THR A 77 -2.87 18.45 0.54
CA THR A 77 -1.61 18.25 -0.17
C THR A 77 -0.92 17.00 0.35
N ILE A 78 -0.45 16.18 -0.56
CA ILE A 78 0.34 14.98 -0.27
C ILE A 78 1.78 15.28 -0.71
N TYR A 79 2.71 15.29 0.23
CA TYR A 79 4.13 15.51 -0.07
C TYR A 79 4.80 14.18 -0.38
N CYS A 80 5.47 14.10 -1.52
CA CYS A 80 6.22 12.91 -1.93
C CYS A 80 7.51 13.29 -2.69
N SER A 81 8.42 12.34 -2.83
CA SER A 81 9.58 12.54 -3.69
C SER A 81 9.18 12.56 -5.18
N PRO A 82 9.97 13.20 -6.05
CA PRO A 82 9.68 13.22 -7.49
C PRO A 82 9.62 11.83 -8.15
N VAL A 83 10.30 10.86 -7.55
CA VAL A 83 10.35 9.46 -8.03
C VAL A 83 9.55 8.51 -7.13
N ALA A 84 8.63 9.04 -6.33
CA ALA A 84 7.74 8.21 -5.53
C ALA A 84 6.82 7.39 -6.43
N HIS A 85 6.57 6.13 -6.06
CA HIS A 85 5.70 5.24 -6.80
C HIS A 85 4.31 5.84 -7.07
N ILE A 86 3.75 6.54 -6.08
CA ILE A 86 2.47 7.27 -6.21
C ILE A 86 2.50 8.39 -7.25
N GLN A 87 3.70 8.92 -7.57
CA GLN A 87 3.88 9.95 -8.59
C GLN A 87 4.10 9.35 -9.98
N GLU A 88 4.95 8.32 -10.10
CA GLU A 88 5.42 7.83 -11.39
C GLU A 88 4.60 6.65 -11.93
N ASP A 89 4.16 5.73 -11.05
CA ASP A 89 3.70 4.42 -11.46
C ASP A 89 2.22 4.12 -11.14
N GLU A 90 1.46 5.09 -10.62
CA GLU A 90 0.08 4.87 -10.20
C GLU A 90 -0.97 5.64 -11.02
N CYS A 91 -0.59 6.19 -12.17
CA CYS A 91 -1.51 6.79 -13.16
C CYS A 91 -2.50 7.82 -12.56
N ASN A 92 -2.05 8.68 -11.66
CA ASN A 92 -2.88 9.66 -10.92
C ASN A 92 -3.98 9.02 -10.05
N ALA A 93 -3.82 7.77 -9.66
CA ALA A 93 -4.80 7.11 -8.78
C ALA A 93 -4.94 7.82 -7.41
N PRO A 94 -3.88 8.30 -6.76
CA PRO A 94 -4.01 9.07 -5.52
C PRO A 94 -4.90 10.30 -5.68
N GLU A 95 -4.70 11.11 -6.70
CA GLU A 95 -5.49 12.33 -6.94
C GLU A 95 -6.94 12.00 -7.27
N PHE A 96 -7.16 10.96 -8.07
CA PHE A 96 -8.51 10.55 -8.46
C PHE A 96 -9.32 10.07 -7.25
N PHE A 97 -8.77 9.18 -6.45
CA PHE A 97 -9.52 8.56 -5.35
C PHE A 97 -9.61 9.43 -4.10
N THR A 98 -8.70 10.38 -3.89
CA THR A 98 -8.85 11.41 -2.86
C THR A 98 -9.84 12.51 -3.27
N GLY A 99 -10.30 12.50 -4.53
CA GLY A 99 -11.20 13.52 -5.06
C GLY A 99 -10.54 14.84 -5.40
N GLY A 100 -9.19 14.86 -5.53
CA GLY A 100 -8.45 16.04 -5.98
C GLY A 100 -7.30 16.50 -5.07
N ALA A 101 -6.92 15.73 -4.05
CA ALA A 101 -5.73 16.06 -3.27
C ALA A 101 -4.50 16.14 -4.18
N LYS A 102 -3.69 17.18 -3.99
CA LYS A 102 -2.56 17.47 -4.87
C LYS A 102 -1.29 16.79 -4.38
N LEU A 103 -0.58 16.09 -5.28
CA LEU A 103 0.80 15.71 -5.03
C LEU A 103 1.71 16.93 -5.12
N ASN A 104 2.52 17.16 -4.08
CA ASN A 104 3.54 18.19 -4.05
C ASN A 104 4.91 17.51 -3.94
N LEU A 105 5.70 17.64 -5.01
CA LEU A 105 6.99 16.97 -5.14
C LEU A 105 8.05 17.72 -4.32
N VAL A 106 8.73 17.00 -3.44
CA VAL A 106 9.71 17.55 -2.49
C VAL A 106 11.05 16.87 -2.65
N GLY A 107 12.11 17.67 -2.69
CA GLY A 107 13.47 17.19 -2.90
C GLY A 107 13.76 16.85 -4.35
N SER A 108 14.91 16.25 -4.59
CA SER A 108 15.40 15.91 -5.94
C SER A 108 15.79 14.44 -6.10
N TYR A 109 15.58 13.64 -5.05
CA TYR A 109 15.98 12.24 -4.96
C TYR A 109 14.82 11.34 -4.50
N ASP A 110 15.11 10.07 -4.37
CA ASP A 110 14.20 9.01 -3.94
C ASP A 110 13.77 9.10 -2.46
N LYS A 111 14.41 9.96 -1.66
CA LYS A 111 14.14 10.10 -0.22
C LYS A 111 13.72 11.52 0.12
N LEU A 112 12.68 11.63 0.92
CA LEU A 112 12.35 12.86 1.63
C LEU A 112 13.32 13.06 2.79
N THR A 113 13.88 14.28 2.88
CA THR A 113 14.62 14.69 4.07
C THR A 113 13.77 15.63 4.92
N PRO A 114 13.97 15.67 6.25
CA PRO A 114 13.25 16.62 7.11
C PRO A 114 13.38 18.06 6.64
N ASP A 115 14.60 18.48 6.27
CA ASP A 115 14.88 19.84 5.82
C ASP A 115 14.12 20.19 4.52
N ALA A 116 14.09 19.27 3.55
CA ALA A 116 13.36 19.48 2.30
C ALA A 116 11.85 19.58 2.54
N LEU A 117 11.32 18.76 3.44
CA LEU A 117 9.90 18.81 3.81
C LEU A 117 9.57 20.13 4.54
N GLU A 118 10.41 20.56 5.48
CA GLU A 118 10.22 21.82 6.19
C GLU A 118 10.21 23.01 5.22
N GLN A 119 11.15 23.06 4.28
CA GLN A 119 11.18 24.10 3.24
C GLN A 119 9.92 24.12 2.38
N ALA A 120 9.41 22.94 2.01
CA ALA A 120 8.17 22.83 1.24
C ALA A 120 6.95 23.32 2.02
N LEU A 121 6.88 23.05 3.32
CA LEU A 121 5.81 23.50 4.21
C LEU A 121 5.83 25.02 4.44
N LEU A 122 7.02 25.64 4.47
CA LEU A 122 7.16 27.09 4.64
C LEU A 122 6.85 27.87 3.35
N GLY A 123 6.89 27.21 2.20
CA GLY A 123 6.62 27.80 0.89
C GLY A 123 5.16 27.66 0.41
N THR A 124 4.33 27.00 1.17
CA THR A 124 2.90 26.84 0.94
C THR A 124 2.10 27.69 1.90
#